data_a011b22afe143a7b71b568cfb5fdc223
#
_entry.id   a011b22afe143a7b71b568cfb5fdc223
#
_cell.length_a   1.000
_cell.length_b   1.000
_cell.length_c   1.000
_cell.angle_alpha   90.00
_cell.angle_beta   90.00
_cell.angle_gamma   90.00
#
_symmetry.space_group_name_H-M   'P 1'
#
loop_
_entity.id
_entity.type
_entity.pdbx_description
1 polymer ?
#
loop_
_entity_poly.entity_id
_entity_poly.type
_entity_poly.pdbx_seq_one_letter_code
_entity_poly.pdbx_strand_id
1 'polypeptide(L)'
;VAQMSATCNAAIVGGVDVTLTGGETKHFSLTLEDQLNLLSLQGRVASGADSVPYHADGEECSYYSAADFGRIADAATRWKLYQESYFNALRGYILALETVTELRGVTYGMDIPEAYRTDVLRALLAQQETADVAAE
;
A
#
# COMPACT_ATOMS: atom_id res chain seq x y z
N VAL A 1 0.46 8.14 19.02
CA VAL A 1 -0.32 8.32 17.77
C VAL A 1 0.53 9.02 16.71
N ALA A 2 1.17 10.14 17.01
CA ALA A 2 1.99 10.88 16.03
C ALA A 2 3.14 10.03 15.46
N GLN A 3 3.81 9.23 16.30
CA GLN A 3 4.88 8.33 15.88
C GLN A 3 4.34 7.24 14.94
N MET A 4 3.17 6.69 15.23
CA MET A 4 2.54 5.67 14.40
C MET A 4 2.07 6.25 13.07
N SER A 5 1.59 7.50 13.06
CA SER A 5 1.25 8.22 11.84
C SER A 5 2.47 8.40 10.94
N ALA A 6 3.61 8.81 11.53
CA ALA A 6 4.86 8.97 10.79
C ALA A 6 5.34 7.63 10.23
N THR A 7 5.22 6.54 10.98
CA THR A 7 5.58 5.20 10.53
C THR A 7 4.67 4.72 9.39
N CYS A 8 3.37 5.01 9.48
CA CYS A 8 2.42 4.72 8.41
C CYS A 8 2.81 5.44 7.11
N ASN A 9 3.09 6.75 7.21
CA ASN A 9 3.53 7.53 6.05
C ASN A 9 4.83 6.99 5.45
N ALA A 10 5.79 6.62 6.29
CA ALA A 10 7.05 6.04 5.85
C ALA A 10 6.83 4.71 5.13
N ALA A 11 5.92 3.87 5.61
CA ALA A 11 5.58 2.61 4.97
C ALA A 11 4.95 2.82 3.60
N ILE A 12 4.07 3.81 3.46
CA ILE A 12 3.46 4.15 2.16
C ILE A 12 4.54 4.64 1.19
N VAL A 13 5.32 5.63 1.60
CA VAL A 13 6.38 6.24 0.77
C VAL A 13 7.44 5.22 0.35
N GLY A 14 7.78 4.28 1.24
CA GLY A 14 8.73 3.20 0.96
C GLY A 14 8.33 2.33 -0.22
N GLY A 15 7.05 2.26 -0.53
CA GLY A 15 6.54 1.68 -1.76
C GLY A 15 6.34 0.19 -1.77
N VAL A 16 6.23 -0.35 -2.97
CA VAL A 16 5.82 -1.75 -3.21
C VAL A 16 6.71 -2.43 -4.22
N ASP A 17 6.84 -3.74 -4.07
CA ASP A 17 7.38 -4.62 -5.10
C ASP A 17 6.24 -5.11 -5.98
N VAL A 18 6.43 -5.04 -7.28
CA VAL A 18 5.43 -5.44 -8.26
C VAL A 18 6.06 -6.42 -9.26
N THR A 19 5.43 -7.57 -9.43
CA THR A 19 5.81 -8.52 -10.48
C THR A 19 5.05 -8.18 -11.75
N LEU A 20 5.80 -7.87 -12.80
CA LEU A 20 5.25 -7.47 -14.10
C LEU A 20 4.88 -8.71 -14.93
N THR A 21 4.21 -8.49 -16.04
CA THR A 21 3.74 -9.58 -16.92
C THR A 21 4.87 -10.45 -17.48
N GLY A 22 6.07 -9.88 -17.64
CA GLY A 22 7.26 -10.61 -18.06
C GLY A 22 7.96 -11.45 -17.00
N GLY A 23 7.44 -11.42 -15.74
CA GLY A 23 8.00 -12.16 -14.62
C GLY A 23 9.03 -11.40 -13.80
N GLU A 24 9.43 -10.20 -14.21
CA GLU A 24 10.35 -9.35 -13.46
C GLU A 24 9.63 -8.72 -12.27
N THR A 25 10.31 -8.67 -11.12
CA THR A 25 9.84 -7.95 -9.94
C THR A 25 10.66 -6.69 -9.75
N LYS A 26 9.99 -5.56 -9.68
CA LYS A 26 10.61 -4.24 -9.51
C LYS A 26 10.00 -3.51 -8.33
N HIS A 27 10.79 -2.62 -7.71
CA HIS A 27 10.33 -1.80 -6.59
C HIS A 27 9.95 -0.40 -7.06
N PHE A 28 8.80 0.07 -6.57
CA PHE A 28 8.25 1.39 -6.90
C PHE A 28 7.97 2.15 -5.61
N SER A 29 8.71 3.23 -5.37
CA SER A 29 8.44 4.15 -4.25
C SER A 29 7.15 4.91 -4.49
N LEU A 30 6.48 5.29 -3.40
CA LEU A 30 5.20 5.99 -3.43
C LEU A 30 5.25 7.31 -2.66
N THR A 31 6.17 8.19 -3.04
CA THR A 31 6.14 9.57 -2.56
C THR A 31 4.83 10.22 -2.99
N LEU A 32 4.47 11.36 -2.40
CA LEU A 32 3.27 12.06 -2.81
C LEU A 32 3.29 12.40 -4.31
N GLU A 33 4.44 12.79 -4.82
CA GLU A 33 4.62 13.07 -6.25
C GLU A 33 4.40 11.81 -7.09
N ASP A 34 4.96 10.67 -6.67
CA ASP A 34 4.75 9.38 -7.35
C ASP A 34 3.28 9.01 -7.39
N GLN A 35 2.56 9.20 -6.27
CA GLN A 35 1.12 8.92 -6.19
C GLN A 35 0.32 9.78 -7.17
N LEU A 36 0.67 11.07 -7.29
CA LEU A 36 0.02 11.98 -8.23
C LEU A 36 0.33 11.60 -9.68
N ASN A 37 1.56 11.20 -9.97
CA ASN A 37 1.96 10.73 -11.30
C ASN A 37 1.22 9.45 -11.68
N LEU A 38 1.10 8.50 -10.76
CA LEU A 38 0.32 7.27 -10.99
C LEU A 38 -1.13 7.59 -11.32
N LEU A 39 -1.75 8.49 -10.56
CA LEU A 39 -3.14 8.89 -10.78
C LEU A 39 -3.32 9.54 -12.16
N SER A 40 -2.41 10.43 -12.53
CA SER A 40 -2.42 11.10 -13.83
C SER A 40 -2.31 10.10 -14.99
N LEU A 41 -1.37 9.14 -14.86
CA LEU A 41 -1.14 8.13 -15.91
C LEU A 41 -2.27 7.10 -15.98
N GLN A 42 -2.93 6.79 -14.87
CA GLN A 42 -4.14 5.96 -14.85
C GLN A 42 -5.24 6.59 -15.73
N GLY A 43 -5.38 7.90 -15.67
CA GLY A 43 -6.31 8.64 -16.53
C GLY A 43 -5.99 8.47 -18.01
N ARG A 44 -4.71 8.46 -18.37
CA ARG A 44 -4.26 8.23 -19.75
C ARG A 44 -4.59 6.82 -20.22
N VAL A 45 -4.35 5.82 -19.41
CA VAL A 45 -4.68 4.42 -19.72
C VAL A 45 -6.19 4.26 -19.86
N ALA A 46 -6.98 4.86 -18.97
CA ALA A 46 -8.44 4.84 -19.05
C ALA A 46 -8.96 5.48 -20.32
N SER A 47 -8.23 6.45 -20.87
CA SER A 47 -8.57 7.11 -22.14
C SER A 47 -8.08 6.36 -23.38
N GLY A 48 -7.47 5.18 -23.22
CA GLY A 48 -7.08 4.31 -24.31
C GLY A 48 -5.59 4.26 -24.64
N ALA A 49 -4.71 4.83 -23.82
CA ALA A 49 -3.26 4.72 -24.04
C ALA A 49 -2.80 3.26 -23.91
N ASP A 50 -2.04 2.78 -24.86
CA ASP A 50 -1.49 1.40 -24.85
C ASP A 50 -0.28 1.25 -23.93
N SER A 51 0.45 2.34 -23.72
CA SER A 51 1.62 2.40 -22.85
C SER A 51 1.77 3.80 -22.25
N VAL A 52 2.47 3.88 -21.13
CA VAL A 52 2.77 5.15 -20.45
C VAL A 52 4.20 5.14 -19.94
N PRO A 53 4.86 6.33 -19.89
CA PRO A 53 6.22 6.42 -19.35
C PRO A 53 6.19 6.38 -17.83
N TYR A 54 7.01 5.52 -17.24
CA TYR A 54 7.18 5.43 -15.80
C TYR A 54 8.57 4.85 -15.49
N HIS A 55 8.92 4.75 -14.23
CA HIS A 55 10.20 4.16 -13.82
C HIS A 55 10.09 3.47 -12.46
N ALA A 56 10.77 2.35 -12.34
CA ALA A 56 11.04 1.72 -11.05
C ALA A 56 12.18 2.48 -10.36
N ASP A 57 12.37 2.26 -9.07
CA ASP A 57 13.43 2.90 -8.30
C ASP A 57 14.80 2.58 -8.88
N GLY A 58 15.61 3.62 -9.09
CA GLY A 58 16.96 3.50 -9.62
C GLY A 58 17.05 3.21 -11.11
N GLU A 59 15.93 3.15 -11.82
CA GLU A 59 15.91 2.91 -13.27
C GLU A 59 15.53 4.18 -14.04
N GLU A 60 15.91 4.20 -15.30
CA GLU A 60 15.52 5.27 -16.20
C GLU A 60 14.03 5.16 -16.57
N CYS A 61 13.43 6.29 -16.91
CA CYS A 61 12.07 6.32 -17.39
C CYS A 61 11.96 5.52 -18.69
N SER A 62 10.97 4.64 -18.77
CA SER A 62 10.70 3.83 -19.94
C SER A 62 9.19 3.62 -20.09
N TYR A 63 8.78 3.12 -21.25
CA TYR A 63 7.37 2.84 -21.48
C TYR A 63 6.97 1.51 -20.83
N TYR A 64 5.91 1.56 -20.05
CA TYR A 64 5.24 0.38 -19.50
C TYR A 64 3.95 0.15 -20.26
N SER A 65 3.64 -1.10 -20.59
CA SER A 65 2.35 -1.44 -21.20
C SER A 65 1.19 -1.08 -20.25
N ALA A 66 0.00 -0.89 -20.81
CA ALA A 66 -1.19 -0.65 -20.00
C ALA A 66 -1.42 -1.77 -18.97
N ALA A 67 -1.14 -3.02 -19.34
CA ALA A 67 -1.26 -4.16 -18.45
C ALA A 67 -0.26 -4.09 -17.28
N ASP A 68 1.01 -3.80 -17.54
CA ASP A 68 2.04 -3.66 -16.51
C ASP A 68 1.78 -2.45 -15.64
N PHE A 69 1.44 -1.32 -16.23
CA PHE A 69 1.09 -0.12 -15.47
C PHE A 69 -0.13 -0.35 -14.57
N GLY A 70 -1.12 -1.10 -15.05
CA GLY A 70 -2.28 -1.50 -14.26
C GLY A 70 -1.89 -2.31 -13.02
N ARG A 71 -0.93 -3.21 -13.13
CA ARG A 71 -0.40 -3.96 -11.99
C ARG A 71 0.28 -3.06 -10.98
N ILE A 72 1.08 -2.09 -11.44
CA ILE A 72 1.78 -1.12 -10.59
C ILE A 72 0.76 -0.26 -9.84
N ALA A 73 -0.19 0.33 -10.56
CA ALA A 73 -1.20 1.22 -9.99
C ALA A 73 -2.11 0.49 -8.99
N ASP A 74 -2.50 -0.74 -9.30
CA ASP A 74 -3.32 -1.57 -8.42
C ASP A 74 -2.58 -1.95 -7.15
N ALA A 75 -1.33 -2.38 -7.24
CA ALA A 75 -0.51 -2.72 -6.09
C ALA A 75 -0.27 -1.48 -5.20
N ALA A 76 0.01 -0.32 -5.80
CA ALA A 76 0.20 0.94 -5.09
C ALA A 76 -1.05 1.35 -4.32
N THR A 77 -2.21 1.26 -4.97
CA THR A 77 -3.50 1.60 -4.35
C THR A 77 -3.82 0.67 -3.20
N ARG A 78 -3.63 -0.63 -3.37
CA ARG A 78 -3.87 -1.63 -2.30
C ARG A 78 -2.93 -1.42 -1.12
N TRP A 79 -1.65 -1.14 -1.37
CA TRP A 79 -0.67 -0.90 -0.32
C TRP A 79 -1.03 0.33 0.51
N LYS A 80 -1.30 1.45 -0.17
CA LYS A 80 -1.70 2.69 0.48
C LYS A 80 -2.96 2.52 1.30
N LEU A 81 -3.99 1.92 0.72
CA LEU A 81 -5.27 1.68 1.38
C LEU A 81 -5.10 0.78 2.61
N TYR A 82 -4.29 -0.27 2.50
CA TYR A 82 -4.00 -1.16 3.62
C TYR A 82 -3.31 -0.41 4.76
N GLN A 83 -2.26 0.36 4.47
CA GLN A 83 -1.52 1.10 5.50
C GLN A 83 -2.40 2.14 6.20
N GLU A 84 -3.21 2.87 5.44
CA GLU A 84 -4.13 3.86 6.00
C GLU A 84 -5.20 3.20 6.88
N SER A 85 -5.77 2.10 6.42
CA SER A 85 -6.80 1.36 7.16
C SER A 85 -6.24 0.69 8.40
N TYR A 86 -5.03 0.15 8.30
CA TYR A 86 -4.30 -0.41 9.43
C TYR A 86 -4.04 0.66 10.50
N PHE A 87 -3.49 1.80 10.09
CA PHE A 87 -3.21 2.90 11.02
C PHE A 87 -4.49 3.41 11.71
N ASN A 88 -5.57 3.51 10.95
CA ASN A 88 -6.85 3.94 11.50
C ASN A 88 -7.34 3.00 12.62
N ALA A 89 -7.25 1.70 12.40
CA ALA A 89 -7.60 0.69 13.40
C ALA A 89 -6.65 0.72 14.60
N LEU A 90 -5.34 0.83 14.35
CA LEU A 90 -4.32 0.94 15.40
C LEU A 90 -4.54 2.17 16.26
N ARG A 91 -4.85 3.30 15.64
CA ARG A 91 -5.17 4.55 16.35
C ARG A 91 -6.37 4.36 17.28
N GLY A 92 -7.43 3.72 16.81
CA GLY A 92 -8.60 3.41 17.62
C GLY A 92 -8.24 2.53 18.83
N TYR A 93 -7.41 1.54 18.62
CA TYR A 93 -6.90 0.68 19.69
C TYR A 93 -6.08 1.47 20.71
N ILE A 94 -5.12 2.28 20.27
CA ILE A 94 -4.27 3.10 21.14
C ILE A 94 -5.13 4.04 22.01
N LEU A 95 -6.11 4.70 21.41
CA LEU A 95 -6.98 5.64 22.14
C LEU A 95 -7.86 4.97 23.18
N ALA A 96 -8.07 3.66 23.08
CA ALA A 96 -8.84 2.87 24.05
C ALA A 96 -7.99 2.36 25.23
N LEU A 97 -6.65 2.44 25.14
CA LEU A 97 -5.76 1.97 26.21
C LEU A 97 -5.78 2.93 27.38
N GLU A 98 -5.76 2.36 28.60
CA GLU A 98 -5.90 3.12 29.84
C GLU A 98 -4.58 3.31 30.61
N THR A 99 -3.56 2.49 30.33
CA THR A 99 -2.30 2.52 31.06
C THR A 99 -1.10 2.78 30.16
N VAL A 100 -0.05 3.36 30.74
CA VAL A 100 1.24 3.58 30.07
C VAL A 100 1.91 2.24 29.72
N THR A 101 1.75 1.23 30.58
CA THR A 101 2.30 -0.11 30.35
C THR A 101 1.69 -0.74 29.08
N GLU A 102 0.37 -0.66 28.93
CA GLU A 102 -0.33 -1.13 27.73
C GLU A 102 0.16 -0.39 26.48
N LEU A 103 0.28 0.93 26.58
CA LEU A 103 0.72 1.78 25.48
C LEU A 103 2.13 1.44 25.00
N ARG A 104 3.04 1.13 25.94
CA ARG A 104 4.43 0.73 25.62
C ARG A 104 4.52 -0.58 24.87
N GLY A 105 3.50 -1.43 24.95
CA GLY A 105 3.42 -2.68 24.21
C GLY A 105 2.97 -2.54 22.78
N VAL A 106 2.56 -1.33 22.34
CA VAL A 106 2.07 -1.09 20.99
C VAL A 106 3.24 -0.85 20.04
N THR A 107 3.27 -1.62 18.95
CA THR A 107 4.24 -1.45 17.86
C THR A 107 3.50 -1.39 16.53
N TYR A 108 4.02 -0.61 15.58
CA TYR A 108 3.47 -0.60 14.23
C TYR A 108 3.79 -1.94 13.55
N GLY A 109 2.78 -2.56 12.95
CA GLY A 109 2.87 -3.89 12.36
C GLY A 109 2.32 -5.00 13.25
N MET A 110 2.01 -4.71 14.54
CA MET A 110 1.35 -5.68 15.40
C MET A 110 -0.04 -6.05 14.87
N ASP A 111 -0.53 -7.23 15.22
CA ASP A 111 -1.90 -7.61 14.91
C ASP A 111 -2.87 -6.73 15.70
N ILE A 112 -3.87 -6.21 15.02
CA ILE A 112 -4.92 -5.42 15.68
C ILE A 112 -5.88 -6.38 16.36
N PRO A 113 -6.17 -6.22 17.68
CA PRO A 113 -7.19 -7.02 18.34
C PRO A 113 -8.51 -6.96 17.59
N GLU A 114 -9.17 -8.10 17.46
CA GLU A 114 -10.35 -8.25 16.59
C GLU A 114 -11.45 -7.23 16.90
N ALA A 115 -11.64 -6.89 18.17
CA ALA A 115 -12.64 -5.90 18.59
C ALA A 115 -12.39 -4.50 18.01
N TYR A 116 -11.16 -4.21 17.60
CA TYR A 116 -10.75 -2.91 17.04
C TYR A 116 -10.52 -2.94 15.54
N ARG A 117 -10.72 -4.09 14.90
CA ARG A 117 -10.63 -4.19 13.44
C ARG A 117 -11.87 -3.57 12.80
N THR A 118 -11.65 -2.63 11.90
CA THR A 118 -12.75 -2.05 11.12
C THR A 118 -13.19 -3.03 10.04
N ASP A 119 -14.38 -2.83 9.49
CA ASP A 119 -14.88 -3.66 8.39
C ASP A 119 -13.97 -3.55 7.16
N VAL A 120 -13.44 -2.36 6.90
CA VAL A 120 -12.49 -2.15 5.80
C VAL A 120 -11.22 -2.95 6.02
N LEU A 121 -10.63 -2.90 7.22
CA LEU A 121 -9.42 -3.67 7.52
C LEU A 121 -9.68 -5.19 7.41
N ARG A 122 -10.81 -5.68 7.91
CA ARG A 122 -11.18 -7.09 7.80
C ARG A 122 -11.25 -7.54 6.35
N ALA A 123 -11.88 -6.73 5.51
CA ALA A 123 -11.99 -7.03 4.08
C ALA A 123 -10.62 -7.08 3.40
N LEU A 124 -9.73 -6.14 3.72
CA LEU A 124 -8.38 -6.09 3.16
C LEU A 124 -7.52 -7.27 3.61
N LEU A 125 -7.61 -7.66 4.88
CA LEU A 125 -6.91 -8.83 5.41
C LEU A 125 -7.39 -10.12 4.73
N ALA A 126 -8.69 -10.25 4.50
CA ALA A 126 -9.27 -11.40 3.79
C ALA A 126 -8.77 -11.47 2.34
N GLN A 127 -8.61 -10.34 1.67
CA GLN A 127 -8.05 -10.27 0.32
C GLN A 127 -6.59 -10.70 0.29
N GLN A 128 -5.79 -10.30 1.29
CA GLN A 128 -4.39 -10.74 1.41
C GLN A 128 -4.30 -12.25 1.59
N GLU A 129 -5.08 -12.84 2.46
CA GLU A 129 -5.12 -14.30 2.67
C GLU A 129 -5.45 -15.03 1.38
N THR A 130 -6.42 -14.55 0.63
CA THR A 130 -6.81 -15.13 -0.66
C THR A 130 -5.68 -15.03 -1.68
N ALA A 131 -4.99 -13.89 -1.74
CA ALA A 131 -3.84 -13.69 -2.63
C ALA A 131 -2.68 -14.59 -2.27
N ASP A 132 -2.38 -14.75 -0.97
CA ASP A 132 -1.30 -15.62 -0.48
C ASP A 132 -1.58 -17.08 -0.81
N VAL A 133 -2.81 -17.53 -0.63
CA VAL A 133 -3.23 -18.91 -1.00
C VAL A 133 -3.11 -19.12 -2.51
N ALA A 134 -3.49 -18.15 -3.32
CA ALA A 134 -3.40 -18.24 -4.78
C ALA A 134 -1.94 -18.26 -5.29
N ALA A 135 -1.00 -17.70 -4.50
CA ALA A 135 0.43 -17.69 -4.85
C ALA A 135 1.15 -19.00 -4.50
N GLU A 136 0.56 -19.86 -3.65
CA GLU A 136 1.07 -21.17 -3.31
C GLU A 136 0.79 -22.16 -4.44
#